data_20060a88c4b50954df23d12918299d39
#
_entry.id   20060a88c4b50954df23d12918299d39
#
_cell.length_a   1.000
_cell.length_b   1.000
_cell.length_c   1.000
_cell.angle_alpha   90.00
_cell.angle_beta   90.00
_cell.angle_gamma   90.00
#
_symmetry.space_group_name_H-M   'P 1'
#
loop_
_entity.id
_entity.type
_entity.pdbx_description
1 polymer ?
#
loop_
_entity_poly.entity_id
_entity_poly.type
_entity_poly.pdbx_seq_one_letter_code
_entity_poly.pdbx_strand_id
1 'polypeptide(L)' 'MTPERNQNITESDLLKGCLAGNRRMQEELYRRFSPRMYAVCLRYAGNAEEAEDILQEGFIKIYKKLSSF' A
#
# COMPACT_ATOMS: atom_id res chain seq x y z
N MET A 1 -0.03 6.29 22.35
CA MET A 1 0.23 6.24 21.94
C MET A 1 0.78 5.62 21.02
N THR A 2 1.20 4.98 20.80
CA THR A 2 1.75 4.41 20.13
C THR A 2 1.98 4.60 18.80
N PRO A 3 1.43 5.30 18.15
CA PRO A 3 1.66 5.62 16.77
C PRO A 3 2.99 6.24 16.52
N GLU A 4 3.68 6.54 17.51
CA GLU A 4 4.96 7.17 17.31
C GLU A 4 5.88 6.37 16.48
N ARG A 5 5.78 5.05 16.55
CA ARG A 5 6.66 4.25 15.75
C ARG A 5 6.47 4.46 14.29
N ASN A 6 5.21 4.62 13.90
CA ASN A 6 4.91 4.83 12.51
C ASN A 6 5.41 6.15 12.01
N GLN A 7 5.49 7.11 12.89
CA GLN A 7 5.96 8.42 12.50
C GLN A 7 7.42 8.43 12.13
N ASN A 8 8.17 7.45 12.60
CA ASN A 8 9.58 7.39 12.30
C ASN A 8 9.87 6.86 10.91
N ILE A 9 8.88 6.28 10.27
CA ILE A 9 9.06 5.75 8.93
C ILE A 9 8.44 6.73 7.94
N THR A 10 9.28 7.38 7.17
CA THR A 10 8.81 8.31 6.16
C THR A 10 8.39 7.54 4.92
N GLU A 11 7.68 8.23 4.03
CA GLU A 11 7.29 7.62 2.77
C GLU A 11 8.51 7.22 1.95
N SER A 12 9.55 8.02 2.04
CA SER A 12 10.78 7.70 1.35
C SER A 12 11.40 6.41 1.88
N ASP A 13 11.38 6.23 3.21
CA ASP A 13 11.90 5.01 3.81
C ASP A 13 11.06 3.80 3.43
N LEU A 14 9.75 3.97 3.36
CA LEU A 14 8.86 2.90 2.94
C LEU A 14 9.18 2.45 1.53
N LEU A 15 9.36 3.41 0.63
CA LEU A 15 9.65 3.09 -0.75
C LEU A 15 10.99 2.38 -0.87
N LYS A 16 11.99 2.85 -0.15
CA LYS A 16 13.29 2.20 -0.17
C LYS A 16 13.21 0.77 0.32
N GLY A 17 12.46 0.55 1.40
CA GLY A 17 12.28 -0.78 1.92
C GLY A 17 11.55 -1.69 0.95
N CYS A 18 10.53 -1.16 0.29
CA CYS A 18 9.79 -1.95 -0.70
C CYS A 18 10.66 -2.30 -1.89
N LEU A 19 11.49 -1.37 -2.32
CA LEU A 19 12.42 -1.63 -3.41
C LEU A 19 13.44 -2.70 -3.03
N ALA A 20 13.82 -2.73 -1.77
CA ALA A 20 14.76 -3.73 -1.30
C ALA A 20 14.12 -5.09 -1.05
N GLY A 21 12.81 -5.19 -1.25
CA GLY A 21 12.12 -6.44 -1.02
C GLY A 21 11.75 -6.68 0.43
N ASN A 22 11.76 -5.64 1.25
CA ASN A 22 11.45 -5.77 2.66
C ASN A 22 9.96 -5.95 2.84
N ARG A 23 9.57 -7.14 3.27
CA ARG A 23 8.17 -7.48 3.41
C ARG A 23 7.45 -6.62 4.42
N ARG A 24 8.13 -6.29 5.50
CA ARG A 24 7.56 -5.44 6.53
C ARG A 24 7.21 -4.06 6.00
N MET A 25 8.08 -3.51 5.18
CA MET A 25 7.84 -2.20 4.57
C MET A 25 6.71 -2.27 3.58
N GLN A 26 6.59 -3.39 2.88
CA GLN A 26 5.47 -3.57 1.95
C GLN A 26 4.14 -3.64 2.70
N GLU A 27 4.13 -4.32 3.84
CA GLU A 27 2.93 -4.38 4.66
C GLU A 27 2.56 -3.02 5.21
N GLU A 28 3.57 -2.27 5.61
CA GLU A 28 3.33 -0.93 6.13
C GLU A 28 2.80 0.00 5.05
N LEU A 29 3.32 -0.13 3.86
CA LEU A 29 2.84 0.64 2.71
C LEU A 29 1.36 0.35 2.46
N TYR A 30 1.01 -0.92 2.45
CA TYR A 30 -0.37 -1.33 2.26
C TYR A 30 -1.26 -0.75 3.37
N ARG A 31 -0.82 -0.89 4.61
CA ARG A 31 -1.60 -0.44 5.75
C ARG A 31 -1.86 1.06 5.71
N ARG A 32 -0.86 1.82 5.31
CA ARG A 32 -0.99 3.27 5.27
C ARG A 32 -1.88 3.77 4.17
N PHE A 33 -1.78 3.15 3.01
CA PHE A 33 -2.43 3.69 1.83
C PHE A 33 -3.71 2.97 1.44
N SER A 34 -3.91 1.74 1.93
CA SER A 34 -5.08 1.00 1.48
C SER A 34 -6.41 1.66 1.84
N PRO A 35 -6.59 2.26 3.04
CA PRO A 35 -7.89 2.88 3.31
C PRO A 35 -8.23 4.00 2.34
N ARG A 36 -7.23 4.78 1.99
CA ARG A 36 -7.42 5.88 1.06
C ARG A 36 -7.69 5.38 -0.34
N MET A 37 -6.93 4.38 -0.76
CA MET A 37 -7.10 3.82 -2.08
C MET A 37 -8.37 3.02 -2.19
N TYR A 38 -8.77 2.38 -1.09
CA TYR A 38 -10.02 1.64 -1.07
C TYR A 38 -11.21 2.58 -1.32
N ALA A 39 -11.18 3.76 -0.73
CA ALA A 39 -12.23 4.74 -0.93
C ALA A 39 -12.35 5.13 -2.40
N VAL A 40 -11.21 5.29 -3.07
CA VAL A 40 -11.21 5.62 -4.49
C VAL A 40 -11.75 4.44 -5.30
N CYS A 41 -11.30 3.24 -4.97
CA CYS A 41 -11.75 2.05 -5.69
C CYS A 41 -13.25 1.85 -5.53
N LEU A 42 -13.79 2.16 -4.37
CA LEU A 42 -15.21 2.03 -4.11
C LEU A 42 -16.02 2.94 -5.00
N ARG A 43 -15.52 4.13 -5.23
CA ARG A 43 -16.17 5.06 -6.11
C ARG A 43 -16.30 4.53 -7.52
N TYR A 44 -15.26 3.89 -8.01
CA TYR A 44 -15.27 3.37 -9.37
C TYR A 44 -16.03 2.07 -9.48
N ALA A 45 -15.88 1.21 -8.49
CA ALA A 45 -16.44 -0.12 -8.58
C ALA A 45 -17.92 -0.18 -8.24
N GLY A 46 -18.34 0.64 -7.29
CA GLY A 46 -19.74 0.65 -6.89
C GLY A 46 -20.11 -0.37 -5.85
N ASN A 47 -19.24 -1.33 -5.54
CA ASN A 47 -19.49 -2.28 -4.46
C ASN A 47 -18.17 -2.71 -3.84
N ALA A 48 -18.27 -3.28 -2.64
CA ALA A 48 -17.09 -3.57 -1.83
C ALA A 48 -16.25 -4.69 -2.42
N GLU A 49 -16.88 -5.70 -2.99
CA GLU A 49 -16.17 -6.84 -3.52
C GLU A 49 -15.25 -6.44 -4.67
N GLU A 50 -15.81 -5.70 -5.60
CA GLU A 50 -15.01 -5.26 -6.74
C GLU A 50 -13.95 -4.27 -6.32
N ALA A 51 -14.28 -3.42 -5.35
CA ALA A 51 -13.31 -2.45 -4.86
C ALA A 51 -12.10 -3.15 -4.27
N GLU A 52 -12.32 -4.21 -3.52
CA GLU A 52 -11.22 -4.97 -2.93
C GLU A 52 -10.37 -5.64 -3.98
N ASP A 53 -11.00 -6.18 -5.02
CA ASP A 53 -10.26 -6.80 -6.10
C ASP A 53 -9.37 -5.79 -6.82
N ILE A 54 -9.94 -4.62 -7.10
CA ILE A 54 -9.17 -3.57 -7.76
C ILE A 54 -8.01 -3.12 -6.88
N LEU A 55 -8.28 -2.97 -5.59
CA LEU A 55 -7.27 -2.54 -4.65
C LEU A 55 -6.12 -3.53 -4.60
N GLN A 56 -6.42 -4.81 -4.50
CA GLN A 56 -5.39 -5.82 -4.41
C GLN A 56 -4.59 -5.93 -5.68
N GLU A 57 -5.26 -5.90 -6.81
CA GLU A 57 -4.56 -5.91 -8.09
C GLU A 57 -3.64 -4.72 -8.23
N GLY A 58 -4.12 -3.56 -7.80
CA GLY A 58 -3.32 -2.36 -7.87
C GLY A 58 -2.05 -2.47 -7.04
N PHE A 59 -2.16 -2.98 -5.83
CA PHE A 59 -0.99 -3.14 -4.99
C PHE A 59 -0.02 -4.19 -5.53
N ILE A 60 -0.54 -5.26 -6.09
CA ILE A 60 0.33 -6.27 -6.69
C ILE A 60 1.14 -5.64 -7.83
N LYS A 61 0.50 -4.83 -8.64
CA LYS A 61 1.20 -4.16 -9.73
C LYS A 61 2.24 -3.19 -9.22
N ILE A 62 1.91 -2.48 -8.15
CA ILE A 62 2.86 -1.54 -7.54
C ILE A 62 4.09 -2.29 -7.04
N TYR A 63 3.87 -3.40 -6.33
CA TYR A 63 4.99 -4.16 -5.80
C TYR A 63 5.87 -4.72 -6.91
N LYS A 64 5.25 -5.19 -7.98
CA LYS A 64 6.01 -5.70 -9.10
C LYS A 64 6.85 -4.60 -9.75
N LYS A 65 6.28 -3.44 -9.90
CA LYS A 65 7.01 -2.33 -10.47
C LYS A 65 8.17 -1.93 -9.58
N LEU A 66 7.95 -1.87 -8.29
CA LEU A 66 8.99 -1.51 -7.35
C LEU A 66 10.13 -2.51 -7.37
N SER A 67 9.82 -3.78 -7.51
CA SER A 67 10.89 -4.77 -7.52
C SER A 67 11.65 -4.80 -8.83
N SER A 68 11.15 -4.21 -9.87
CA SER A 68 11.88 -4.20 -11.13
C SER A 68 12.74 -2.97 -11.32
N PHE A 69 12.78 -2.09 -10.38
CA PHE A 69 13.67 -0.92 -10.49
C PHE A 69 15.12 -1.32 -10.25
#